data_d8b9278d162eff09b836ba1450683bee
#
_entry.id   d8b9278d162eff09b836ba1450683bee
#
_cell.length_a   1.000
_cell.length_b   1.000
_cell.length_c   1.000
_cell.angle_alpha   90.00
_cell.angle_beta   90.00
_cell.angle_gamma   90.00
#
_symmetry.space_group_name_H-M   'P 1'
#
loop_
_entity.id
_entity.type
_entity.pdbx_description
1 polymer ?
#
loop_
_entity_poly.entity_id
_entity_poly.type
_entity_poly.pdbx_seq_one_letter_code
_entity_poly.pdbx_strand_id
1 'polypeptide(L)'
;MKISFKISIVLSLFSALLFTSGFYASNDSIQFIKTNWVENSEGVIIVNSHKELLAYYNVNLKKFSLGSREKIASDSTIGFANAIEKYDEEYFKNSSIIIAILEENSGSYRHKYDGYSVNKIGTLTVSIKTTCDSDYATCDMAGWHVIIETNKLDNIKETKLCKTGLHQ
;
A
#
# COMPACT_ATOMS: atom_id res chain seq x y z
N MET A 1 -43.01 -59.73 20.45
CA MET A 1 -42.56 -58.46 21.05
C MET A 1 -41.37 -57.98 20.26
N LYS A 2 -41.54 -56.97 19.33
CA LYS A 2 -40.45 -56.46 18.49
C LYS A 2 -40.04 -55.10 19.05
N ILE A 3 -38.80 -55.05 19.54
CA ILE A 3 -38.17 -53.81 20.03
C ILE A 3 -37.52 -53.11 18.83
N SER A 4 -38.08 -51.95 18.44
CA SER A 4 -37.54 -51.12 17.39
C SER A 4 -36.49 -50.17 18.00
N PHE A 5 -35.24 -50.34 17.64
CA PHE A 5 -34.17 -49.44 18.02
C PHE A 5 -34.13 -48.26 17.03
N LYS A 6 -34.52 -47.05 17.46
CA LYS A 6 -34.34 -45.82 16.69
C LYS A 6 -32.94 -45.28 16.97
N ILE A 7 -32.04 -45.43 16.01
CA ILE A 7 -30.76 -44.75 16.01
C ILE A 7 -30.95 -43.33 15.58
N SER A 8 -30.83 -42.39 16.53
CA SER A 8 -30.76 -40.96 16.23
C SER A 8 -29.34 -40.62 15.84
N ILE A 9 -29.14 -40.37 14.54
CA ILE A 9 -27.90 -39.83 14.03
C ILE A 9 -27.93 -38.31 14.26
N VAL A 10 -27.20 -37.87 15.26
CA VAL A 10 -26.90 -36.44 15.48
C VAL A 10 -25.81 -36.04 14.49
N LEU A 11 -26.22 -35.45 13.39
CA LEU A 11 -25.30 -34.86 12.42
C LEU A 11 -24.80 -33.51 12.98
N SER A 12 -23.66 -33.53 13.66
CA SER A 12 -22.97 -32.31 14.06
C SER A 12 -22.35 -31.66 12.83
N LEU A 13 -23.04 -30.63 12.30
CA LEU A 13 -22.50 -29.73 11.31
C LEU A 13 -21.37 -28.90 11.95
N PHE A 14 -20.16 -29.39 11.84
CA PHE A 14 -18.96 -28.58 12.03
C PHE A 14 -18.87 -27.62 10.83
N SER A 15 -19.46 -26.44 10.94
CA SER A 15 -19.21 -25.36 10.02
C SER A 15 -17.79 -24.84 10.26
N ALA A 16 -16.84 -25.38 9.49
CA ALA A 16 -15.52 -24.78 9.36
C ALA A 16 -15.69 -23.39 8.77
N LEU A 17 -15.67 -22.37 9.61
CA LEU A 17 -15.50 -20.99 9.19
C LEU A 17 -14.10 -20.86 8.57
N LEU A 18 -14.02 -21.04 7.26
CA LEU A 18 -12.85 -20.68 6.48
C LEU A 18 -12.68 -19.17 6.58
N PHE A 19 -11.72 -18.76 7.39
CA PHE A 19 -11.26 -17.39 7.48
C PHE A 19 -10.50 -17.07 6.19
N THR A 20 -11.20 -16.65 5.17
CA THR A 20 -10.56 -16.02 4.02
C THR A 20 -10.20 -14.60 4.40
N SER A 21 -8.96 -14.40 4.86
CA SER A 21 -8.30 -13.11 4.71
C SER A 21 -8.16 -12.91 3.20
N GLY A 22 -9.04 -12.10 2.62
CA GLY A 22 -8.98 -11.82 1.19
C GLY A 22 -7.70 -11.06 0.87
N PHE A 23 -6.74 -11.74 0.27
CA PHE A 23 -5.70 -11.07 -0.50
C PHE A 23 -6.39 -10.54 -1.76
N TYR A 24 -6.61 -9.26 -1.81
CA TYR A 24 -7.03 -8.58 -3.04
C TYR A 24 -5.80 -8.38 -3.90
N ALA A 25 -5.48 -9.34 -4.77
CA ALA A 25 -4.66 -9.09 -5.94
C ALA A 25 -5.56 -8.37 -6.95
N SER A 26 -5.73 -7.06 -6.80
CA SER A 26 -6.36 -6.22 -7.81
C SER A 26 -5.32 -5.92 -8.89
N ASN A 27 -5.78 -5.59 -10.11
CA ASN A 27 -4.95 -4.99 -11.15
C ASN A 27 -4.57 -3.55 -10.73
N ASP A 28 -3.96 -3.42 -9.54
CA ASP A 28 -3.63 -2.13 -8.98
C ASP A 28 -2.56 -1.46 -9.85
N SER A 29 -2.85 -0.28 -10.33
CA SER A 29 -1.83 0.57 -10.91
C SER A 29 -0.95 1.07 -9.76
N ILE A 30 0.33 0.76 -9.82
CA ILE A 30 1.29 1.11 -8.77
C ILE A 30 2.35 2.03 -9.36
N GLN A 31 2.62 3.13 -8.67
CA GLN A 31 3.64 4.08 -9.06
C GLN A 31 4.64 4.25 -7.91
N PHE A 32 5.92 4.03 -8.21
CA PHE A 32 7.02 4.31 -7.29
C PHE A 32 7.65 5.64 -7.68
N ILE A 33 7.67 6.58 -6.75
CA ILE A 33 8.13 7.95 -6.97
C ILE A 33 9.24 8.23 -5.99
N LYS A 34 10.46 8.49 -6.49
CA LYS A 34 11.58 8.88 -5.66
C LYS A 34 11.38 10.31 -5.18
N THR A 35 11.50 10.53 -3.87
CA THR A 35 11.30 11.81 -3.19
C THR A 35 12.45 12.09 -2.23
N ASN A 36 12.43 13.23 -1.55
CA ASN A 36 13.42 13.48 -0.51
C ASN A 36 13.23 12.53 0.66
N TRP A 37 14.34 12.08 1.21
CA TRP A 37 14.37 11.38 2.48
C TRP A 37 13.99 12.33 3.62
N VAL A 38 13.16 11.89 4.54
CA VAL A 38 12.75 12.62 5.73
C VAL A 38 12.66 11.65 6.88
N GLU A 39 13.42 11.91 7.94
CA GLU A 39 13.46 11.06 9.12
C GLU A 39 12.11 10.90 9.81
N ASN A 40 11.80 9.69 10.25
CA ASN A 40 10.56 9.31 10.93
C ASN A 40 9.29 9.63 10.12
N SER A 41 9.35 9.49 8.80
CA SER A 41 8.22 9.75 7.91
C SER A 41 7.57 8.47 7.37
N GLU A 42 8.14 7.30 7.62
CA GLU A 42 7.56 6.04 7.15
C GLU A 42 6.11 5.85 7.60
N GLY A 43 5.28 5.40 6.68
CA GLY A 43 3.90 5.16 7.00
C GLY A 43 3.01 4.89 5.81
N VAL A 44 1.73 4.74 6.09
CA VAL A 44 0.70 4.53 5.08
C VAL A 44 -0.43 5.51 5.31
N ILE A 45 -0.86 6.18 4.26
CA ILE A 45 -1.96 7.13 4.26
C ILE A 45 -2.99 6.65 3.24
N ILE A 46 -4.27 6.74 3.60
CA ILE A 46 -5.39 6.50 2.69
C ILE A 46 -5.98 7.84 2.30
N VAL A 47 -6.20 8.01 1.02
CA VAL A 47 -6.82 9.20 0.44
C VAL A 47 -8.12 8.79 -0.24
N ASN A 48 -9.21 9.35 0.23
CA ASN A 48 -10.57 9.02 -0.20
C ASN A 48 -11.25 10.14 -1.01
N SER A 49 -10.59 11.27 -1.20
CA SER A 49 -11.12 12.39 -1.97
C SER A 49 -10.00 13.21 -2.62
N HIS A 50 -10.35 13.90 -3.71
CA HIS A 50 -9.46 14.84 -4.37
C HIS A 50 -9.00 15.96 -3.41
N LYS A 51 -9.90 16.43 -2.56
CA LYS A 51 -9.57 17.44 -1.53
C LYS A 51 -8.51 16.95 -0.55
N GLU A 52 -8.60 15.71 -0.08
CA GLU A 52 -7.57 15.10 0.80
C GLU A 52 -6.25 14.97 0.08
N LEU A 53 -6.26 14.56 -1.21
CA LEU A 53 -5.06 14.45 -2.02
C LEU A 53 -4.34 15.80 -2.15
N LEU A 54 -5.08 16.84 -2.50
CA LEU A 54 -4.52 18.19 -2.61
C LEU A 54 -4.03 18.73 -1.26
N ALA A 55 -4.74 18.44 -0.18
CA ALA A 55 -4.31 18.82 1.17
C ALA A 55 -2.99 18.13 1.54
N TYR A 56 -2.88 16.81 1.30
CA TYR A 56 -1.64 16.06 1.48
C TYR A 56 -0.49 16.66 0.67
N TYR A 57 -0.71 16.87 -0.63
CA TYR A 57 0.28 17.43 -1.54
C TYR A 57 0.79 18.79 -1.06
N ASN A 58 -0.11 19.73 -0.77
CA ASN A 58 0.26 21.08 -0.39
C ASN A 58 1.06 21.15 0.92
N VAL A 59 0.67 20.35 1.92
CA VAL A 59 1.36 20.30 3.22
C VAL A 59 2.77 19.69 3.08
N ASN A 60 2.92 18.70 2.20
CA ASN A 60 4.14 17.91 2.08
C ASN A 60 5.04 18.31 0.90
N LEU A 61 4.61 19.24 0.04
CA LEU A 61 5.30 19.64 -1.18
C LEU A 61 6.79 19.94 -0.96
N LYS A 62 7.08 20.81 0.00
CA LYS A 62 8.47 21.21 0.29
C LYS A 62 9.23 20.14 1.08
N LYS A 63 8.55 19.46 2.01
CA LYS A 63 9.14 18.47 2.90
C LYS A 63 9.73 17.30 2.11
N PHE A 64 8.97 16.75 1.16
CA PHE A 64 9.35 15.60 0.36
C PHE A 64 9.76 15.94 -1.08
N SER A 65 9.77 17.23 -1.45
CA SER A 65 10.05 17.66 -2.84
C SER A 65 9.06 17.05 -3.85
N LEU A 66 7.76 17.17 -3.57
CA LEU A 66 6.69 16.52 -4.35
C LEU A 66 6.35 17.23 -5.68
N GLY A 67 7.19 18.17 -6.15
CA GLY A 67 6.95 18.92 -7.38
C GLY A 67 6.89 18.05 -8.64
N SER A 68 6.61 18.73 -9.76
CA SER A 68 6.73 18.14 -11.10
C SER A 68 8.17 17.78 -11.39
N ARG A 69 8.40 16.66 -12.06
CA ARG A 69 9.71 16.23 -12.50
C ARG A 69 9.62 15.74 -13.94
N GLU A 70 10.43 16.30 -14.80
CA GLU A 70 10.56 15.78 -16.16
C GLU A 70 11.26 14.41 -16.12
N LYS A 71 10.80 13.51 -16.98
CA LYS A 71 11.40 12.20 -17.14
C LYS A 71 12.78 12.36 -17.76
N ILE A 72 13.81 12.09 -16.98
CA ILE A 72 15.19 12.04 -17.48
C ILE A 72 15.45 10.60 -17.94
N ALA A 73 16.15 10.42 -19.07
CA ALA A 73 16.38 9.10 -19.67
C ALA A 73 17.03 8.06 -18.74
N SER A 74 17.77 8.52 -17.71
CA SER A 74 18.43 7.68 -16.69
C SER A 74 17.56 7.42 -15.44
N ASP A 75 16.44 8.14 -15.29
CA ASP A 75 15.54 8.03 -14.14
C ASP A 75 14.10 7.91 -14.65
N SER A 76 13.52 6.73 -14.55
CA SER A 76 12.17 6.43 -15.04
C SER A 76 11.07 7.01 -14.14
N THR A 77 11.40 7.60 -12.99
CA THR A 77 10.42 8.13 -12.07
C THR A 77 9.90 9.50 -12.54
N ILE A 78 8.58 9.67 -12.49
CA ILE A 78 7.92 10.97 -12.68
C ILE A 78 7.83 11.69 -11.34
N GLY A 79 7.59 13.00 -11.35
CA GLY A 79 7.32 13.74 -10.12
C GLY A 79 5.97 13.37 -9.51
N PHE A 80 5.84 13.55 -8.20
CA PHE A 80 4.58 13.25 -7.50
C PHE A 80 3.43 14.10 -8.04
N ALA A 81 3.67 15.38 -8.31
CA ALA A 81 2.65 16.26 -8.91
C ALA A 81 2.10 15.70 -10.23
N ASN A 82 2.97 15.22 -11.11
CA ASN A 82 2.56 14.62 -12.39
C ASN A 82 1.79 13.30 -12.18
N ALA A 83 2.21 12.50 -11.18
CA ALA A 83 1.57 11.22 -10.89
C ALA A 83 0.12 11.38 -10.40
N ILE A 84 -0.18 12.48 -9.71
CA ILE A 84 -1.50 12.71 -9.11
C ILE A 84 -2.49 13.45 -10.01
N GLU A 85 -2.09 13.99 -11.16
CA GLU A 85 -2.94 14.76 -12.07
C GLU A 85 -4.19 14.01 -12.54
N LYS A 86 -4.13 12.69 -12.62
CA LYS A 86 -5.24 11.84 -13.07
C LYS A 86 -6.30 11.54 -12.01
N TYR A 87 -6.06 11.90 -10.74
CA TYR A 87 -6.97 11.57 -9.63
C TYR A 87 -7.86 12.78 -9.30
N ASP A 88 -8.93 12.91 -10.05
CA ASP A 88 -9.96 13.94 -9.88
C ASP A 88 -11.11 13.50 -8.95
N GLU A 89 -12.12 14.34 -8.82
CA GLU A 89 -13.31 14.03 -8.01
C GLU A 89 -14.07 12.80 -8.54
N GLU A 90 -14.07 12.58 -9.86
CA GLU A 90 -14.76 11.45 -10.48
C GLU A 90 -14.09 10.13 -10.11
N TYR A 91 -12.74 10.11 -10.16
CA TYR A 91 -11.95 8.95 -9.71
C TYR A 91 -12.30 8.54 -8.28
N PHE A 92 -12.38 9.50 -7.37
CA PHE A 92 -12.63 9.23 -5.95
C PHE A 92 -14.08 8.86 -5.61
N LYS A 93 -15.01 8.85 -6.54
CA LYS A 93 -16.37 8.35 -6.26
C LYS A 93 -16.38 6.86 -5.93
N ASN A 94 -15.59 6.07 -6.63
CA ASN A 94 -15.56 4.61 -6.51
C ASN A 94 -14.20 4.04 -6.11
N SER A 95 -13.19 4.90 -5.95
CA SER A 95 -11.81 4.50 -5.74
C SER A 95 -11.18 5.25 -4.58
N SER A 96 -10.11 4.69 -4.07
CA SER A 96 -9.20 5.32 -3.11
C SER A 96 -7.77 5.18 -3.63
N ILE A 97 -6.87 5.97 -3.13
CA ILE A 97 -5.44 5.70 -3.27
C ILE A 97 -4.82 5.46 -1.90
N ILE A 98 -3.88 4.57 -1.87
CA ILE A 98 -3.00 4.36 -0.73
C ILE A 98 -1.66 5.00 -1.08
N ILE A 99 -1.12 5.81 -0.19
CA ILE A 99 0.22 6.38 -0.30
C ILE A 99 1.08 5.73 0.79
N ALA A 100 2.03 4.87 0.39
CA ALA A 100 3.03 4.36 1.30
C ALA A 100 4.30 5.20 1.18
N ILE A 101 4.84 5.64 2.32
CA ILE A 101 6.05 6.45 2.41
C ILE A 101 7.15 5.54 2.96
N LEU A 102 8.27 5.45 2.22
CA LEU A 102 9.42 4.62 2.58
C LEU A 102 10.62 5.50 2.84
N GLU A 103 11.38 5.14 3.87
CA GLU A 103 12.70 5.69 4.17
C GLU A 103 13.75 4.62 3.88
N GLU A 104 14.74 4.97 3.06
CA GLU A 104 15.79 4.03 2.69
C GLU A 104 17.17 4.63 2.96
N ASN A 105 18.05 3.82 3.50
CA ASN A 105 19.42 4.20 3.79
C ASN A 105 20.30 4.27 2.52
N SER A 106 19.73 3.89 1.38
CA SER A 106 20.42 3.91 0.10
C SER A 106 19.47 4.19 -1.05
N GLY A 107 19.88 5.06 -1.95
CA GLY A 107 19.21 5.34 -3.21
C GLY A 107 19.31 4.20 -4.23
N SER A 108 20.17 3.19 -3.97
CA SER A 108 20.29 1.98 -4.80
C SER A 108 19.18 0.98 -4.58
N TYR A 109 18.40 1.12 -3.52
CA TYR A 109 17.33 0.17 -3.21
C TYR A 109 16.18 0.27 -4.21
N ARG A 110 15.63 -0.88 -4.54
CA ARG A 110 14.47 -1.05 -5.42
C ARG A 110 13.34 -1.65 -4.61
N HIS A 111 12.13 -1.38 -5.03
CA HIS A 111 10.94 -1.79 -4.31
C HIS A 111 10.02 -2.59 -5.22
N LYS A 112 9.39 -3.59 -4.62
CA LYS A 112 8.31 -4.36 -5.22
C LYS A 112 7.11 -4.33 -4.29
N TYR A 113 5.96 -4.00 -4.83
CA TYR A 113 4.70 -4.11 -4.11
C TYR A 113 4.29 -5.59 -4.02
N ASP A 114 4.02 -6.06 -2.80
CA ASP A 114 3.60 -7.44 -2.55
C ASP A 114 2.11 -7.53 -2.16
N GLY A 115 1.37 -6.41 -2.21
CA GLY A 115 -0.05 -6.38 -1.93
C GLY A 115 -0.42 -5.59 -0.67
N TYR A 116 -1.72 -5.49 -0.42
CA TYR A 116 -2.26 -5.02 0.85
C TYR A 116 -3.32 -5.97 1.37
N SER A 117 -3.61 -5.87 2.66
CA SER A 117 -4.69 -6.62 3.30
C SER A 117 -5.41 -5.74 4.34
N VAL A 118 -6.69 -6.00 4.53
CA VAL A 118 -7.48 -5.37 5.59
C VAL A 118 -8.00 -6.46 6.52
N ASN A 119 -7.70 -6.35 7.80
CA ASN A 119 -8.18 -7.30 8.79
C ASN A 119 -9.58 -6.93 9.32
N LYS A 120 -10.18 -7.83 10.10
CA LYS A 120 -11.54 -7.66 10.64
C LYS A 120 -11.75 -6.47 11.54
N ILE A 121 -10.69 -5.96 12.17
CA ILE A 121 -10.76 -4.79 13.06
C ILE A 121 -10.51 -3.47 12.32
N GLY A 122 -10.29 -3.53 11.00
CA GLY A 122 -10.10 -2.35 10.16
C GLY A 122 -8.64 -1.87 10.07
N THR A 123 -7.65 -2.73 10.33
CA THR A 123 -6.24 -2.40 10.08
C THR A 123 -5.90 -2.74 8.64
N LEU A 124 -5.48 -1.76 7.86
CA LEU A 124 -4.90 -1.94 6.53
C LEU A 124 -3.39 -2.10 6.66
N THR A 125 -2.86 -3.18 6.10
CA THR A 125 -1.42 -3.44 6.03
C THR A 125 -0.97 -3.45 4.57
N VAL A 126 0.01 -2.61 4.23
CA VAL A 126 0.66 -2.57 2.91
C VAL A 126 1.99 -3.29 3.01
N SER A 127 2.26 -4.21 2.09
CA SER A 127 3.49 -4.99 2.04
C SER A 127 4.38 -4.54 0.88
N ILE A 128 5.60 -4.12 1.18
CA ILE A 128 6.61 -3.69 0.22
C ILE A 128 7.88 -4.50 0.46
N LYS A 129 8.39 -5.10 -0.61
CA LYS A 129 9.67 -5.79 -0.59
C LYS A 129 10.76 -4.87 -1.10
N THR A 130 11.82 -4.69 -0.31
CA THR A 130 13.03 -3.95 -0.69
C THR A 130 14.09 -4.92 -1.20
N THR A 131 14.73 -4.60 -2.32
CA THR A 131 15.82 -5.37 -2.93
C THR A 131 16.98 -4.44 -3.29
N CYS A 132 18.16 -4.99 -3.46
CA CYS A 132 19.32 -4.28 -4.01
C CYS A 132 19.81 -5.06 -5.24
N ASP A 133 19.94 -4.37 -6.36
CA ASP A 133 20.41 -4.98 -7.62
C ASP A 133 21.94 -5.04 -7.70
N SER A 134 22.63 -4.49 -6.73
CA SER A 134 24.10 -4.42 -6.68
C SER A 134 24.63 -4.97 -5.36
N ASP A 135 25.86 -5.49 -5.39
CA ASP A 135 26.59 -5.94 -4.21
C ASP A 135 26.97 -4.78 -3.27
N TYR A 136 26.79 -3.55 -3.72
CA TYR A 136 27.13 -2.34 -2.99
C TYR A 136 25.94 -1.39 -2.93
N ALA A 137 25.52 -1.04 -1.72
CA ALA A 137 24.55 0.02 -1.49
C ALA A 137 25.29 1.38 -1.49
N THR A 138 24.70 2.37 -2.14
CA THR A 138 25.18 3.77 -2.04
C THR A 138 24.84 4.33 -0.65
N CYS A 139 25.66 5.26 -0.15
CA CYS A 139 25.42 5.90 1.15
C CYS A 139 24.50 7.14 1.04
N ASP A 140 23.73 7.25 -0.02
CA ASP A 140 22.75 8.32 -0.23
C ASP A 140 21.36 7.89 0.27
N MET A 141 20.87 8.56 1.29
CA MET A 141 19.50 8.31 1.78
C MET A 141 18.47 8.71 0.74
N ALA A 142 17.42 7.92 0.60
CA ALA A 142 16.33 8.18 -0.35
C ALA A 142 14.97 7.98 0.30
N GLY A 143 14.02 8.85 -0.04
CA GLY A 143 12.60 8.68 0.27
C GLY A 143 11.85 8.20 -0.97
N TRP A 144 10.76 7.48 -0.73
CA TRP A 144 9.87 7.03 -1.80
C TRP A 144 8.42 7.23 -1.40
N HIS A 145 7.61 7.65 -2.36
CA HIS A 145 6.16 7.59 -2.28
C HIS A 145 5.67 6.52 -3.23
N VAL A 146 4.95 5.54 -2.70
CA VAL A 146 4.32 4.48 -3.49
C VAL A 146 2.84 4.77 -3.54
N ILE A 147 2.32 5.13 -4.71
CA ILE A 147 0.90 5.33 -4.94
C ILE A 147 0.30 4.03 -5.43
N ILE A 148 -0.72 3.53 -4.74
CA ILE A 148 -1.43 2.30 -5.05
C ILE A 148 -2.91 2.65 -5.27
N GLU A 149 -3.40 2.41 -6.48
CA GLU A 149 -4.82 2.56 -6.80
C GLU A 149 -5.61 1.38 -6.25
N THR A 150 -6.78 1.65 -5.69
CA THR A 150 -7.62 0.60 -5.13
C THR A 150 -9.10 0.96 -5.22
N ASN A 151 -9.97 -0.04 -5.09
CA ASN A 151 -11.39 0.21 -4.87
C ASN A 151 -11.59 1.03 -3.60
N LYS A 152 -12.77 1.67 -3.47
CA LYS A 152 -13.08 2.49 -2.30
C LYS A 152 -12.79 1.77 -0.99
N LEU A 153 -11.99 2.40 -0.14
CA LEU A 153 -11.63 1.90 1.18
C LEU A 153 -12.39 2.68 2.24
N ASP A 154 -13.37 2.02 2.83
CA ASP A 154 -14.15 2.58 3.94
C ASP A 154 -13.81 1.87 5.24
N ASN A 155 -14.05 2.54 6.37
CA ASN A 155 -13.93 1.98 7.71
C ASN A 155 -12.52 1.49 8.11
N ILE A 156 -11.46 2.04 7.50
CA ILE A 156 -10.10 1.78 7.94
C ILE A 156 -9.83 2.60 9.21
N LYS A 157 -9.38 1.92 10.26
CA LYS A 157 -9.10 2.51 11.57
C LYS A 157 -7.62 2.72 11.84
N GLU A 158 -6.81 1.88 11.22
CA GLU A 158 -5.36 1.88 11.40
C GLU A 158 -4.68 1.50 10.10
N THR A 159 -3.49 2.04 9.87
CA THR A 159 -2.66 1.69 8.73
C THR A 159 -1.31 1.20 9.20
N LYS A 160 -0.73 0.21 8.51
CA LYS A 160 0.59 -0.35 8.78
C LYS A 160 1.38 -0.52 7.49
N LEU A 161 2.66 -0.21 7.56
CA LEU A 161 3.64 -0.55 6.54
C LEU A 161 4.40 -1.82 6.99
N CYS A 162 4.45 -2.82 6.12
CA CYS A 162 5.25 -4.03 6.31
C CYS A 162 6.36 -4.04 5.25
N LYS A 163 7.58 -3.73 5.68
CA LYS A 163 8.77 -3.83 4.81
C LYS A 163 9.39 -5.21 5.00
N THR A 164 9.72 -5.87 3.88
CA THR A 164 10.42 -7.15 3.84
C THR A 164 11.64 -7.04 2.92
N GLY A 165 12.57 -7.96 3.00
CA GLY A 165 13.78 -7.98 2.15
C GLY A 165 15.02 -7.58 2.95
N LEU A 166 15.82 -6.64 2.45
CA LEU A 166 17.10 -6.30 3.04
C LEU A 166 16.97 -5.82 4.51
N HIS A 167 17.06 -6.77 5.42
CA HIS A 167 17.31 -6.54 6.84
C HIS A 167 18.73 -7.05 7.12
N GLN A 168 19.68 -6.16 7.12
CA GLN A 168 20.98 -6.39 7.73
C GLN A 168 21.25 -5.33 8.77
#